data_179c11027193614c9e2aa6d7b6c7c823
#
_entry.id   179c11027193614c9e2aa6d7b6c7c823
#
_cell.length_a   1.000
_cell.length_b   1.000
_cell.length_c   1.000
_cell.angle_alpha   90.00
_cell.angle_beta   90.00
_cell.angle_gamma   90.00
#
_symmetry.space_group_name_H-M   'P 1'
#
loop_
_entity.id
_entity.type
_entity.pdbx_description
1 polymer ?
#
loop_
_entity_poly.entity_id
_entity_poly.type
_entity_poly.pdbx_seq_one_letter_code
_entity_poly.pdbx_strand_id
1 'polypeptide(L)'
;NSDSDSFIEFWKIYPRKIGKKQASKIFGKYDEKHYAKIIHGVRLFAQENKTTEERFIPHPSTWLNQERWMDWFEETDGQYVLKINKLNNLAG
;
A
#
# COMPACT_ATOMS: atom_id res chain seq x y z
N ASN A 1 -8.09 17.08 11.78
CA ASN A 1 -7.34 17.00 12.14
C ASN A 1 -6.79 16.02 12.39
N SER A 2 -6.73 15.17 12.00
CA SER A 2 -6.27 14.24 12.44
C SER A 2 -5.72 13.22 11.62
N ASP A 3 -5.48 13.37 10.32
CA ASP A 3 -4.76 12.41 9.51
C ASP A 3 -3.28 12.50 9.84
N SER A 4 -2.68 11.34 10.08
CA SER A 4 -1.25 11.30 10.35
C SER A 4 -0.47 11.64 9.07
N ASP A 5 0.78 12.03 9.24
CA ASP A 5 1.63 12.32 8.09
C ASP A 5 1.76 11.10 7.19
N SER A 6 1.81 9.92 7.80
CA SER A 6 1.92 8.68 7.02
C SER A 6 0.68 8.44 6.17
N PHE A 7 -0.50 8.71 6.72
CA PHE A 7 -1.71 8.55 5.94
C PHE A 7 -1.76 9.56 4.80
N ILE A 8 -1.33 10.80 5.07
CA ILE A 8 -1.32 11.82 4.04
C ILE A 8 -0.42 11.38 2.89
N GLU A 9 0.73 10.82 3.21
CA GLU A 9 1.64 10.31 2.19
C GLU A 9 1.00 9.17 1.42
N PHE A 10 0.39 8.23 2.12
CA PHE A 10 -0.31 7.12 1.47
C PHE A 10 -1.37 7.64 0.49
N TRP A 11 -2.15 8.60 0.94
CA TRP A 11 -3.25 9.13 0.13
C TRP A 11 -2.74 9.79 -1.14
N LYS A 12 -1.61 10.50 -1.04
CA LYS A 12 -1.03 11.15 -2.21
C LYS A 12 -0.58 10.14 -3.26
N ILE A 13 -0.08 9.01 -2.80
CA ILE A 13 0.49 8.00 -3.69
C ILE A 13 -0.58 7.13 -4.32
N TYR A 14 -1.65 6.85 -3.57
CA TYR A 14 -2.65 5.90 -4.02
C TYR A 14 -3.31 6.37 -5.32
N PRO A 15 -3.39 5.49 -6.35
CA PRO A 15 -3.85 5.92 -7.67
C PRO A 15 -5.34 6.20 -7.77
N ARG A 16 -6.18 5.67 -6.88
CA ARG A 16 -7.62 5.94 -6.92
C ARG A 16 -8.04 6.59 -5.61
N LYS A 17 -8.35 7.88 -5.67
CA LYS A 17 -8.60 8.66 -4.45
C LYS A 17 -10.09 8.78 -4.17
N ILE A 18 -10.66 7.71 -3.64
CA ILE A 18 -12.08 7.63 -3.30
C ILE A 18 -12.21 7.14 -1.87
N GLY A 19 -13.15 7.73 -1.11
CA GLY A 19 -13.42 7.28 0.25
C GLY A 19 -12.32 7.59 1.24
N LYS A 20 -11.84 8.82 1.23
CA LYS A 20 -10.72 9.22 2.09
C LYS A 20 -11.00 8.96 3.57
N LYS A 21 -12.19 9.28 4.02
CA LYS A 21 -12.56 9.14 5.42
C LYS A 21 -12.47 7.69 5.87
N GLN A 22 -12.99 6.81 5.04
CA GLN A 22 -12.97 5.40 5.34
C GLN A 22 -11.57 4.85 5.32
N ALA A 23 -10.77 5.27 4.34
CA ALA A 23 -9.39 4.84 4.25
C ALA A 23 -8.60 5.31 5.47
N SER A 24 -8.82 6.54 5.90
CA SER A 24 -8.15 7.07 7.07
C SER A 24 -8.47 6.26 8.31
N LYS A 25 -9.73 5.88 8.44
CA LYS A 25 -10.17 5.11 9.59
C LYS A 25 -9.49 3.73 9.63
N ILE A 26 -9.39 3.09 8.48
CA ILE A 26 -8.75 1.79 8.43
C ILE A 26 -7.25 1.90 8.63
N PHE A 27 -6.63 2.91 8.02
CA PHE A 27 -5.21 3.16 8.19
C PHE A 27 -4.86 3.35 9.67
N GLY A 28 -5.74 4.02 10.40
CA GLY A 28 -5.51 4.29 11.81
C GLY A 28 -5.52 3.07 12.71
N LYS A 29 -5.97 1.93 12.19
CA LYS A 29 -5.94 0.68 12.94
C LYS A 29 -4.56 0.04 12.99
N TYR A 30 -3.66 0.50 12.15
CA TYR A 30 -2.32 -0.07 12.08
C TYR A 30 -1.36 0.80 12.88
N ASP A 31 -0.32 0.15 13.46
CA ASP A 31 0.67 0.92 14.20
C ASP A 31 1.79 1.37 13.28
N GLU A 32 2.66 2.20 13.86
CA GLU A 32 3.75 2.80 13.10
C GLU A 32 4.64 1.79 12.41
N LYS A 33 4.82 0.63 13.00
CA LYS A 33 5.69 -0.35 12.39
C LYS A 33 5.12 -0.91 11.09
N HIS A 34 3.84 -0.74 10.87
CA HIS A 34 3.23 -1.14 9.61
C HIS A 34 3.31 -0.05 8.56
N TYR A 35 3.48 1.19 8.98
CA TYR A 35 3.40 2.33 8.06
C TYR A 35 4.44 2.25 6.96
N ALA A 36 5.68 1.91 7.30
CA ALA A 36 6.73 1.82 6.31
C ALA A 36 6.39 0.79 5.23
N LYS A 37 5.85 -0.35 5.65
CA LYS A 37 5.46 -1.40 4.69
C LYS A 37 4.31 -0.93 3.82
N ILE A 38 3.32 -0.27 4.42
CA ILE A 38 2.18 0.22 3.67
C ILE A 38 2.62 1.24 2.62
N ILE A 39 3.47 2.18 3.01
CA ILE A 39 3.94 3.21 2.10
C ILE A 39 4.76 2.58 0.97
N HIS A 40 5.65 1.66 1.32
CA HIS A 40 6.46 1.01 0.32
C HIS A 40 5.60 0.22 -0.66
N GLY A 41 4.63 -0.51 -0.12
CA GLY A 41 3.73 -1.29 -0.95
C GLY A 41 2.87 -0.44 -1.85
N VAL A 42 2.38 0.69 -1.35
CA VAL A 42 1.52 1.53 -2.17
C VAL A 42 2.31 2.21 -3.29
N ARG A 43 3.59 2.50 -3.06
CA ARG A 43 4.43 3.04 -4.12
C ARG A 43 4.59 2.05 -5.26
N LEU A 44 4.84 0.80 -4.91
CA LEU A 44 4.98 -0.24 -5.92
C LEU A 44 3.65 -0.50 -6.62
N PHE A 45 2.57 -0.51 -5.85
CA PHE A 45 1.25 -0.71 -6.41
C PHE A 45 0.89 0.40 -7.40
N ALA A 46 1.18 1.65 -7.03
CA ALA A 46 0.88 2.77 -7.90
C ALA A 46 1.70 2.69 -9.18
N GLN A 47 2.94 2.27 -9.06
CA GLN A 47 3.80 2.13 -10.22
C GLN A 47 3.30 1.04 -11.15
N GLU A 48 2.87 -0.08 -10.59
CA GLU A 48 2.33 -1.19 -11.35
C GLU A 48 1.05 -0.80 -12.07
N ASN A 49 0.29 0.10 -11.49
CA ASN A 49 -1.01 0.48 -12.04
C ASN A 49 -1.01 1.84 -12.69
N LYS A 50 0.16 2.27 -13.12
CA LYS A 50 0.34 3.59 -13.69
C LYS A 50 -0.57 3.83 -14.90
N THR A 51 -0.78 2.80 -15.70
CA THR A 51 -1.61 2.91 -16.89
C THR A 51 -2.94 2.17 -16.75
N THR A 52 -3.23 1.65 -15.56
CA THR A 52 -4.48 0.94 -15.33
C THR A 52 -5.61 1.94 -15.15
N GLU A 53 -6.76 1.66 -15.76
CA GLU A 53 -7.92 2.52 -15.61
C GLU A 53 -8.39 2.51 -14.15
N GLU A 54 -8.81 3.68 -13.69
CA GLU A 54 -9.21 3.85 -12.30
C GLU A 54 -10.25 2.84 -11.85
N ARG A 55 -11.17 2.51 -12.73
CA ARG A 55 -12.27 1.60 -12.36
C ARG A 55 -11.78 0.21 -12.01
N PHE A 56 -10.57 -0.16 -12.45
CA PHE A 56 -10.01 -1.47 -12.14
C PHE A 56 -9.11 -1.44 -10.91
N ILE A 57 -8.94 -0.28 -10.30
CA ILE A 57 -8.13 -0.15 -9.11
C ILE A 57 -9.05 -0.19 -7.90
N PRO A 58 -8.75 -1.02 -6.88
CA PRO A 58 -9.64 -1.08 -5.72
C PRO A 58 -9.66 0.23 -4.96
N HIS A 59 -10.71 0.45 -4.18
CA HIS A 59 -10.78 1.62 -3.32
C HIS A 59 -9.64 1.55 -2.29
N PRO A 60 -9.13 2.68 -1.83
CA PRO A 60 -8.05 2.67 -0.84
C PRO A 60 -8.41 1.87 0.41
N SER A 61 -9.65 1.98 0.87
CA SER A 61 -10.07 1.23 2.05
C SER A 61 -10.02 -0.28 1.81
N THR A 62 -10.40 -0.71 0.62
CA THR A 62 -10.34 -2.12 0.28
C THR A 62 -8.91 -2.62 0.25
N TRP A 63 -8.03 -1.84 -0.36
CA TRP A 63 -6.62 -2.18 -0.46
C TRP A 63 -5.99 -2.33 0.93
N LEU A 64 -6.32 -1.39 1.83
CA LEU A 64 -5.81 -1.43 3.18
C LEU A 64 -6.40 -2.60 3.97
N ASN A 65 -7.68 -2.82 3.82
CA ASN A 65 -8.37 -3.89 4.53
C ASN A 65 -7.85 -5.27 4.16
N GLN A 66 -7.47 -5.44 2.90
CA GLN A 66 -6.95 -6.70 2.41
C GLN A 66 -5.44 -6.81 2.56
N GLU A 67 -4.82 -5.81 3.16
CA GLU A 67 -3.37 -5.80 3.42
C GLU A 67 -2.58 -6.08 2.15
N ARG A 68 -2.97 -5.39 1.07
CA ARG A 68 -2.38 -5.66 -0.24
C ARG A 68 -0.89 -5.32 -0.32
N TRP A 69 -0.38 -4.50 0.61
CA TRP A 69 1.05 -4.23 0.62
C TRP A 69 1.86 -5.51 0.85
N MET A 70 1.23 -6.51 1.45
CA MET A 70 1.92 -7.78 1.70
C MET A 70 2.24 -8.54 0.43
N ASP A 71 1.67 -8.13 -0.70
CA ASP A 71 2.03 -8.74 -1.98
C ASP A 71 3.51 -8.57 -2.29
N TRP A 72 4.14 -7.55 -1.74
CA TRP A 72 5.55 -7.27 -2.00
C TRP A 72 6.46 -7.65 -0.85
N PHE A 73 5.92 -8.30 0.18
CA PHE A 73 6.71 -8.71 1.33
C PHE A 73 6.48 -10.18 1.59
N GLU A 74 7.47 -10.83 2.18
CA GLU A 74 7.29 -12.20 2.64
C GLU A 74 7.85 -12.32 4.04
N GLU A 75 7.31 -13.23 4.82
CA GLU A 75 7.73 -13.43 6.19
C GLU A 75 8.84 -14.45 6.24
N THR A 76 9.97 -14.08 6.82
CA THR A 76 11.13 -14.96 6.95
C THR A 76 11.69 -14.80 8.35
N ASP A 77 11.75 -15.90 9.09
CA ASP A 77 12.29 -15.88 10.47
C ASP A 77 11.59 -14.84 11.35
N GLY A 78 10.29 -14.71 11.18
CA GLY A 78 9.52 -13.76 11.97
C GLY A 78 9.63 -12.33 11.54
N GLN A 79 10.28 -12.08 10.42
CA GLN A 79 10.43 -10.72 9.90
C GLN A 79 9.85 -10.63 8.50
N TYR A 80 9.48 -9.41 8.12
CA TYR A 80 8.96 -9.16 6.78
C TYR A 80 10.07 -8.56 5.93
N VAL A 81 10.32 -9.17 4.79
CA VAL A 81 11.32 -8.69 3.85
C VAL A 81 10.71 -8.53 2.48
N LEU A 82 11.31 -7.68 1.66
CA LEU A 82 10.84 -7.47 0.30
C LEU A 82 11.02 -8.73 -0.53
N LYS A 83 10.06 -8.99 -1.38
CA LYS A 83 10.17 -10.10 -2.33
C LYS A 83 11.03 -9.66 -3.50
N ILE A 84 12.33 -9.70 -3.28
CA ILE A 84 13.28 -9.23 -4.28
C ILE A 84 13.19 -10.03 -5.56
N ASN A 85 12.87 -11.30 -5.44
CA ASN A 85 12.74 -12.16 -6.62
C ASN A 85 11.71 -11.64 -7.60
N LYS A 86 10.65 -11.02 -7.10
CA LYS A 86 9.63 -10.48 -7.97
C LYS A 86 10.21 -9.39 -8.87
N LEU A 87 11.10 -8.57 -8.32
CA LEU A 87 11.73 -7.52 -9.10
C LEU A 87 12.80 -8.06 -10.01
N ASN A 88 13.55 -9.05 -9.54
CA ASN A 88 14.61 -9.64 -10.35
C ASN A 88 14.05 -10.33 -11.58
N ASN A 89 12.89 -10.92 -11.46
CA ASN A 89 12.28 -11.56 -12.62
C ASN A 89 11.98 -10.58 -13.72
N LEU A 90 11.69 -9.36 -13.36
CA LEU A 90 11.44 -8.33 -14.35
C LEU A 90 12.72 -7.88 -15.01
N ALA A 91 13.80 -7.91 -14.26
CA ALA A 91 15.09 -7.49 -14.79
C ALA A 91 15.73 -8.56 -15.66
N GLY A 92 15.40 -9.78 -15.35
CA GLY A 92 15.98 -10.87 -16.09
C GLY A 92 15.28 -11.13 -17.37
#